data_92f63d03c32ac0f92f7b03b998ce81ba
#
_entry.id   92f63d03c32ac0f92f7b03b998ce81ba
#
_cell.length_a   1.000
_cell.length_b   1.000
_cell.length_c   1.000
_cell.angle_alpha   90.00
_cell.angle_beta   90.00
_cell.angle_gamma   90.00
#
_symmetry.space_group_name_H-M   'P 1'
#
loop_
_entity.id
_entity.type
_entity.pdbx_description
1 polymer ?
#
loop_
_entity_poly.entity_id
_entity_poly.type
_entity_poly.pdbx_seq_one_letter_code
_entity_poly.pdbx_strand_id
1 'polypeptide(L)'
;MTQTSFFDFSSNPFFDPKNNPFLDPTKNPFLNKDLADVFTNMKTPGFDVQEMVAAQRKNMEAIAAANKTAVEGVQAIIKRQGEILKEIVDETNALAQEAGSNVGSAPEDQAARNLDAVKTSIEEAVGNMKELSEMLAKSQGEAFEILNHRLTESLEEVKSTIAKAKKK
;
A
#
# COMPACT_ATOMS: atom_id res chain seq x y z
N MET A 1 7.40 -10.57 -26.05
CA MET A 1 7.68 -10.69 -24.61
C MET A 1 7.14 -9.43 -23.98
N THR A 2 5.97 -9.50 -23.40
CA THR A 2 5.32 -8.39 -22.69
C THR A 2 6.09 -8.15 -21.41
N GLN A 3 6.78 -7.03 -21.33
CA GLN A 3 7.32 -6.52 -20.07
C GLN A 3 6.12 -6.24 -19.16
N THR A 4 5.82 -7.15 -18.26
CA THR A 4 4.98 -6.85 -17.11
C THR A 4 5.72 -5.78 -16.32
N SER A 5 5.25 -4.55 -16.43
CA SER A 5 5.77 -3.43 -15.65
C SER A 5 5.69 -3.82 -14.18
N PHE A 6 6.79 -3.76 -13.45
CA PHE A 6 6.86 -4.00 -12.00
C PHE A 6 5.87 -3.12 -11.21
N PHE A 7 5.31 -2.10 -11.87
CA PHE A 7 4.33 -1.14 -11.36
C PHE A 7 2.92 -1.32 -11.96
N ASP A 8 2.62 -2.44 -12.62
CA ASP A 8 1.24 -2.71 -13.06
C ASP A 8 0.40 -3.22 -11.89
N PHE A 9 -0.09 -2.27 -11.10
CA PHE A 9 -0.98 -2.53 -9.97
C PHE A 9 -2.36 -3.07 -10.39
N SER A 10 -2.74 -2.92 -11.65
CA SER A 10 -4.01 -3.42 -12.17
C SER A 10 -4.05 -4.95 -12.28
N SER A 11 -2.89 -5.58 -12.38
CA SER A 11 -2.73 -7.03 -12.44
C SER A 11 -2.43 -7.68 -11.08
N ASN A 12 -2.28 -6.87 -10.01
CA ASN A 12 -2.04 -7.39 -8.67
C ASN A 12 -3.35 -7.86 -8.03
N PRO A 13 -3.51 -9.17 -7.74
CA PRO A 13 -4.75 -9.73 -7.17
C PRO A 13 -5.11 -9.14 -5.80
N PHE A 14 -4.17 -8.48 -5.12
CA PHE A 14 -4.41 -7.83 -3.83
C PHE A 14 -5.21 -6.52 -3.98
N PHE A 15 -5.11 -5.85 -5.14
CA PHE A 15 -5.79 -4.58 -5.43
C PHE A 15 -7.03 -4.74 -6.32
N ASP A 16 -7.26 -5.92 -6.88
CA ASP A 16 -8.45 -6.20 -7.67
C ASP A 16 -9.62 -6.58 -6.75
N PRO A 17 -10.68 -5.75 -6.63
CA PRO A 17 -11.84 -6.05 -5.78
C PRO A 17 -12.54 -7.36 -6.16
N LYS A 18 -12.38 -7.83 -7.40
CA LYS A 18 -13.00 -9.09 -7.89
C LYS A 18 -12.14 -10.33 -7.62
N ASN A 19 -10.82 -10.14 -7.52
CA ASN A 19 -9.87 -11.24 -7.34
C ASN A 19 -9.22 -11.24 -5.95
N ASN A 20 -9.45 -10.22 -5.13
CA ASN A 20 -8.98 -10.21 -3.75
C ASN A 20 -9.80 -11.19 -2.91
N PRO A 21 -9.20 -12.31 -2.44
CA PRO A 21 -9.92 -13.32 -1.67
C PRO A 21 -10.43 -12.79 -0.31
N PHE A 22 -9.90 -11.66 0.17
CA PHE A 22 -10.35 -11.01 1.41
C PHE A 22 -11.58 -10.13 1.22
N LEU A 23 -11.82 -9.65 0.00
CA LEU A 23 -12.96 -8.80 -0.34
C LEU A 23 -14.11 -9.55 -1.02
N ASP A 24 -13.87 -10.76 -1.51
CA ASP A 24 -14.89 -11.60 -2.14
C ASP A 24 -15.74 -12.29 -1.06
N PRO A 25 -17.03 -11.93 -0.91
CA PRO A 25 -17.88 -12.54 0.11
C PRO A 25 -18.11 -14.05 -0.11
N THR A 26 -17.80 -14.57 -1.30
CA THR A 26 -17.93 -16.00 -1.60
C THR A 26 -16.68 -16.80 -1.30
N LYS A 27 -15.52 -16.14 -1.25
CA LYS A 27 -14.20 -16.78 -1.02
C LYS A 27 -13.64 -16.48 0.36
N ASN A 28 -14.10 -15.40 0.99
CA ASN A 28 -13.67 -15.04 2.33
C ASN A 28 -14.46 -15.83 3.37
N PRO A 29 -13.83 -16.76 4.11
CA PRO A 29 -14.54 -17.55 5.13
C PRO A 29 -15.11 -16.67 6.25
N PHE A 30 -14.61 -15.45 6.43
CA PHE A 30 -15.10 -14.49 7.42
C PHE A 30 -16.31 -13.67 6.92
N LEU A 31 -16.58 -13.66 5.61
CA LEU A 31 -17.73 -12.98 5.00
C LEU A 31 -18.84 -13.94 4.61
N ASN A 32 -18.64 -15.25 4.77
CA ASN A 32 -19.59 -16.26 4.35
C ASN A 32 -20.82 -16.25 5.27
N LYS A 33 -21.98 -16.00 4.67
CA LYS A 33 -23.28 -15.96 5.34
C LYS A 33 -23.63 -17.30 6.03
N ASP A 34 -23.14 -18.40 5.46
CA ASP A 34 -23.36 -19.75 6.01
C ASP A 34 -22.68 -19.93 7.37
N LEU A 35 -21.55 -19.27 7.60
CA LEU A 35 -20.88 -19.28 8.90
C LEU A 35 -21.70 -18.55 9.97
N ALA A 36 -22.31 -17.41 9.61
CA ALA A 36 -23.21 -16.67 10.51
C ALA A 36 -24.45 -17.51 10.85
N ASP A 37 -25.02 -18.24 9.88
CA ASP A 37 -26.18 -19.12 10.08
C ASP A 37 -25.84 -20.36 10.90
N VAL A 38 -24.66 -20.93 10.73
CA VAL A 38 -24.17 -22.04 11.57
C VAL A 38 -24.01 -21.59 13.03
N PHE A 39 -23.48 -20.41 13.26
CA PHE A 39 -23.30 -19.87 14.62
C PHE A 39 -24.61 -19.40 15.26
N THR A 40 -25.58 -18.88 14.47
CA THR A 40 -26.92 -18.53 15.03
C THR A 40 -27.70 -19.75 15.45
N ASN A 41 -27.47 -20.90 14.83
CA ASN A 41 -28.11 -22.18 15.19
C ASN A 41 -27.39 -22.94 16.32
N MET A 42 -26.13 -22.59 16.64
CA MET A 42 -25.43 -23.11 17.81
C MET A 42 -25.89 -22.35 19.07
N LYS A 43 -26.93 -22.85 19.73
CA LYS A 43 -27.32 -22.43 21.07
C LYS A 43 -26.28 -22.96 22.09
N THR A 44 -25.08 -22.44 22.05
CA THR A 44 -24.05 -22.77 23.06
C THR A 44 -24.27 -21.82 24.25
N PRO A 45 -24.53 -22.34 25.44
CA PRO A 45 -24.66 -21.48 26.63
C PRO A 45 -23.39 -20.68 26.85
N GLY A 46 -23.51 -19.33 26.86
CA GLY A 46 -22.37 -18.43 27.07
C GLY A 46 -21.84 -17.74 25.80
N PHE A 47 -22.36 -18.06 24.61
CA PHE A 47 -22.00 -17.37 23.36
C PHE A 47 -23.04 -16.29 23.04
N ASP A 48 -22.59 -15.03 22.99
CA ASP A 48 -23.44 -13.92 22.57
C ASP A 48 -23.25 -13.67 21.06
N VAL A 49 -24.29 -14.02 20.29
CA VAL A 49 -24.31 -13.85 18.83
C VAL A 49 -24.14 -12.39 18.44
N GLN A 50 -24.65 -11.44 19.26
CA GLN A 50 -24.50 -10.02 18.96
C GLN A 50 -23.05 -9.56 19.14
N GLU A 51 -22.34 -10.03 20.16
CA GLU A 51 -20.90 -9.74 20.35
C GLU A 51 -20.09 -10.27 19.15
N MET A 52 -20.43 -11.46 18.60
CA MET A 52 -19.76 -12.04 17.46
C MET A 52 -20.01 -11.26 16.15
N VAL A 53 -21.25 -10.86 15.91
CA VAL A 53 -21.61 -10.02 14.74
C VAL A 53 -20.91 -8.66 14.83
N ALA A 54 -20.84 -8.08 16.01
CA ALA A 54 -20.12 -6.83 16.23
C ALA A 54 -18.60 -6.98 15.98
N ALA A 55 -17.99 -8.07 16.45
CA ALA A 55 -16.57 -8.37 16.20
C ALA A 55 -16.31 -8.55 14.70
N GLN A 56 -17.19 -9.26 13.98
CA GLN A 56 -17.08 -9.44 12.53
C GLN A 56 -17.15 -8.12 11.79
N ARG A 57 -18.09 -7.24 12.17
CA ARG A 57 -18.20 -5.90 11.59
C ARG A 57 -16.90 -5.10 11.78
N LYS A 58 -16.33 -5.10 12.98
CA LYS A 58 -15.05 -4.42 13.26
C LYS A 58 -13.90 -5.01 12.43
N ASN A 59 -13.87 -6.34 12.21
CA ASN A 59 -12.88 -6.97 11.35
C ASN A 59 -12.99 -6.45 9.90
N MET A 60 -14.21 -6.35 9.37
CA MET A 60 -14.44 -5.81 8.04
C MET A 60 -14.05 -4.32 7.94
N GLU A 61 -14.38 -3.53 8.95
CA GLU A 61 -13.99 -2.12 9.00
C GLU A 61 -12.46 -1.96 9.00
N ALA A 62 -11.74 -2.78 9.77
CA ALA A 62 -10.28 -2.75 9.80
C ALA A 62 -9.65 -3.17 8.45
N ILE A 63 -10.18 -4.22 7.80
CA ILE A 63 -9.73 -4.63 6.47
C ILE A 63 -9.99 -3.53 5.44
N ALA A 64 -11.16 -2.91 5.46
CA ALA A 64 -11.49 -1.81 4.57
C ALA A 64 -10.58 -0.59 4.79
N ALA A 65 -10.29 -0.26 6.06
CA ALA A 65 -9.37 0.81 6.41
C ALA A 65 -7.94 0.52 5.94
N ALA A 66 -7.42 -0.68 6.17
CA ALA A 66 -6.10 -1.09 5.72
C ALA A 66 -5.97 -1.04 4.18
N ASN A 67 -6.98 -1.53 3.46
CA ASN A 67 -7.02 -1.46 2.01
C ASN A 67 -7.06 -0.01 1.52
N LYS A 68 -7.84 0.85 2.15
CA LYS A 68 -7.90 2.27 1.82
C LYS A 68 -6.53 2.91 1.98
N THR A 69 -5.85 2.70 3.11
CA THR A 69 -4.50 3.22 3.37
C THR A 69 -3.50 2.73 2.32
N ALA A 70 -3.54 1.45 1.96
CA ALA A 70 -2.68 0.90 0.92
C ALA A 70 -2.94 1.54 -0.46
N VAL A 71 -4.21 1.74 -0.84
CA VAL A 71 -4.58 2.41 -2.10
C VAL A 71 -4.14 3.87 -2.12
N GLU A 72 -4.35 4.60 -1.03
CA GLU A 72 -3.90 6.00 -0.90
C GLU A 72 -2.37 6.10 -1.01
N GLY A 73 -1.63 5.17 -0.43
CA GLY A 73 -0.19 5.09 -0.57
C GLY A 73 0.26 4.87 -2.02
N VAL A 74 -0.40 3.96 -2.74
CA VAL A 74 -0.13 3.74 -4.17
C VAL A 74 -0.42 4.99 -4.99
N GLN A 75 -1.52 5.68 -4.73
CA GLN A 75 -1.87 6.93 -5.43
C GLN A 75 -0.83 8.02 -5.18
N ALA A 76 -0.34 8.14 -3.95
CA ALA A 76 0.73 9.08 -3.61
C ALA A 76 2.04 8.75 -4.36
N ILE A 77 2.40 7.47 -4.49
CA ILE A 77 3.57 7.03 -5.26
C ILE A 77 3.42 7.37 -6.74
N ILE A 78 2.26 7.11 -7.35
CA ILE A 78 1.98 7.43 -8.75
C ILE A 78 2.10 8.94 -8.99
N LYS A 79 1.54 9.75 -8.08
CA LYS A 79 1.64 11.20 -8.14
C LYS A 79 3.11 11.64 -8.09
N ARG A 80 3.89 11.14 -7.12
CA ARG A 80 5.32 11.47 -6.98
C ARG A 80 6.13 11.04 -8.21
N GLN A 81 5.84 9.88 -8.79
CA GLN A 81 6.45 9.47 -10.06
C GLN A 81 6.18 10.45 -11.19
N GLY A 82 4.95 10.99 -11.28
CA GLY A 82 4.61 12.03 -12.26
C GLY A 82 5.40 13.34 -12.02
N GLU A 83 5.61 13.72 -10.77
CA GLU A 83 6.42 14.89 -10.39
C GLU A 83 7.90 14.67 -10.77
N ILE A 84 8.47 13.52 -10.44
CA ILE A 84 9.84 13.15 -10.82
C ILE A 84 10.04 13.19 -12.34
N LEU A 85 9.10 12.65 -13.11
CA LEU A 85 9.19 12.69 -14.58
C LEU A 85 9.18 14.13 -15.10
N LYS A 86 8.38 15.00 -14.50
CA LYS A 86 8.37 16.42 -14.86
C LYS A 86 9.69 17.10 -14.51
N GLU A 87 10.24 16.86 -13.33
CA GLU A 87 11.55 17.36 -12.90
C GLU A 87 12.63 16.96 -13.89
N ILE A 88 12.69 15.69 -14.31
CA ILE A 88 13.65 15.17 -15.31
C ILE A 88 13.50 15.88 -16.66
N VAL A 89 12.27 16.13 -17.12
CA VAL A 89 12.03 16.84 -18.38
C VAL A 89 12.49 18.30 -18.27
N ASP A 90 12.17 18.97 -17.17
CA ASP A 90 12.54 20.37 -16.94
C ASP A 90 14.08 20.52 -16.87
N GLU A 91 14.77 19.61 -16.17
CA GLU A 91 16.24 19.58 -16.12
C GLU A 91 16.87 19.27 -17.48
N THR A 92 16.33 18.30 -18.21
CA THR A 92 16.82 18.00 -19.57
C THR A 92 16.71 19.20 -20.50
N ASN A 93 15.61 19.93 -20.42
CA ASN A 93 15.42 21.16 -21.18
C ASN A 93 16.40 22.26 -20.78
N ALA A 94 16.66 22.41 -19.47
CA ALA A 94 17.64 23.38 -18.98
C ALA A 94 19.06 23.07 -19.46
N LEU A 95 19.48 21.80 -19.37
CA LEU A 95 20.78 21.34 -19.88
C LEU A 95 20.92 21.54 -21.38
N ALA A 96 19.85 21.29 -22.17
CA ALA A 96 19.85 21.52 -23.60
C ALA A 96 20.00 23.01 -23.96
N GLN A 97 19.35 23.89 -23.21
CA GLN A 97 19.50 25.36 -23.37
C GLN A 97 20.91 25.83 -23.01
N GLU A 98 21.46 25.32 -21.91
CA GLU A 98 22.81 25.64 -21.50
C GLU A 98 23.87 25.18 -22.52
N ALA A 99 23.73 23.95 -23.04
CA ALA A 99 24.59 23.43 -24.08
C ALA A 99 24.53 24.28 -25.36
N GLY A 100 23.34 24.77 -25.73
CA GLY A 100 23.15 25.66 -26.89
C GLY A 100 23.79 27.06 -26.72
N SER A 101 23.86 27.58 -25.48
CA SER A 101 24.46 28.90 -25.18
C SER A 101 25.99 28.86 -25.02
N ASN A 102 26.55 27.68 -24.78
CA ASN A 102 28.00 27.49 -24.54
C ASN A 102 28.77 27.00 -25.79
N VAL A 103 28.28 27.29 -27.00
CA VAL A 103 28.96 27.00 -28.27
C VAL A 103 30.24 27.85 -28.33
N GLY A 104 31.41 27.23 -28.09
CA GLY A 104 32.71 27.88 -28.14
C GLY A 104 33.58 27.66 -26.88
N SER A 105 33.07 26.95 -25.87
CA SER A 105 33.87 26.54 -24.70
C SER A 105 34.91 25.50 -25.07
N ALA A 106 36.03 25.46 -24.31
CA ALA A 106 37.06 24.44 -24.49
C ALA A 106 36.46 22.99 -24.34
N PRO A 107 36.87 22.04 -25.14
CA PRO A 107 36.37 20.65 -25.09
C PRO A 107 36.50 20.00 -23.69
N GLU A 108 37.55 20.36 -22.95
CA GLU A 108 37.80 19.84 -21.60
C GLU A 108 36.75 20.36 -20.59
N ASP A 109 36.37 21.64 -20.70
CA ASP A 109 35.33 22.24 -19.85
C ASP A 109 33.93 21.66 -20.14
N GLN A 110 33.67 21.35 -21.40
CA GLN A 110 32.41 20.67 -21.78
C GLN A 110 32.37 19.24 -21.24
N ALA A 111 33.48 18.50 -21.33
CA ALA A 111 33.57 17.16 -20.78
C ALA A 111 33.40 17.13 -19.26
N ALA A 112 34.01 18.07 -18.53
CA ALA A 112 33.84 18.18 -17.09
C ALA A 112 32.38 18.48 -16.69
N ARG A 113 31.71 19.43 -17.35
CA ARG A 113 30.29 19.74 -17.10
C ARG A 113 29.38 18.59 -17.41
N ASN A 114 29.60 17.87 -18.50
CA ASN A 114 28.81 16.69 -18.83
C ASN A 114 28.98 15.59 -17.78
N LEU A 115 30.18 15.40 -17.25
CA LEU A 115 30.42 14.42 -16.18
C LEU A 115 29.70 14.80 -14.88
N ASP A 116 29.74 16.08 -14.49
CA ASP A 116 29.03 16.59 -13.32
C ASP A 116 27.50 16.46 -13.48
N ALA A 117 26.95 16.77 -14.64
CA ALA A 117 25.55 16.59 -14.94
C ALA A 117 25.12 15.12 -14.84
N VAL A 118 25.91 14.19 -15.40
CA VAL A 118 25.65 12.74 -15.27
C VAL A 118 25.71 12.29 -13.82
N LYS A 119 26.69 12.77 -13.05
CA LYS A 119 26.80 12.45 -11.62
C LYS A 119 25.58 12.92 -10.86
N THR A 120 25.16 14.17 -11.05
CA THR A 120 23.98 14.77 -10.41
C THR A 120 22.72 13.97 -10.76
N SER A 121 22.51 13.63 -12.03
CA SER A 121 21.35 12.85 -12.47
C SER A 121 21.32 11.45 -11.84
N ILE A 122 22.48 10.81 -11.65
CA ILE A 122 22.56 9.52 -10.94
C ILE A 122 22.20 9.68 -9.46
N GLU A 123 22.73 10.70 -8.79
CA GLU A 123 22.44 10.97 -7.38
C GLU A 123 20.95 11.24 -7.16
N GLU A 124 20.32 12.02 -8.03
CA GLU A 124 18.89 12.31 -8.02
C GLU A 124 18.05 11.05 -8.31
N ALA A 125 18.42 10.24 -9.29
CA ALA A 125 17.73 8.98 -9.57
C ALA A 125 17.77 8.02 -8.37
N VAL A 126 18.91 7.93 -7.68
CA VAL A 126 19.06 7.12 -6.45
C VAL A 126 18.21 7.71 -5.33
N GLY A 127 18.19 9.04 -5.18
CA GLY A 127 17.37 9.74 -4.20
C GLY A 127 15.88 9.50 -4.41
N ASN A 128 15.41 9.65 -5.65
CA ASN A 128 14.03 9.40 -6.04
C ASN A 128 13.60 7.95 -5.80
N MET A 129 14.47 6.99 -6.12
CA MET A 129 14.22 5.57 -5.88
C MET A 129 14.09 5.26 -4.39
N LYS A 130 14.94 5.87 -3.56
CA LYS A 130 14.87 5.74 -2.11
C LYS A 130 13.57 6.32 -1.56
N GLU A 131 13.20 7.54 -1.97
CA GLU A 131 11.96 8.20 -1.58
C GLU A 131 10.73 7.33 -1.90
N LEU A 132 10.61 6.83 -3.14
CA LEU A 132 9.50 5.96 -3.54
C LEU A 132 9.46 4.67 -2.73
N SER A 133 10.61 4.10 -2.40
CA SER A 133 10.71 2.89 -1.57
C SER A 133 10.26 3.16 -0.14
N GLU A 134 10.62 4.30 0.43
CA GLU A 134 10.19 4.72 1.77
C GLU A 134 8.69 4.99 1.81
N MET A 135 8.13 5.63 0.78
CA MET A 135 6.67 5.84 0.66
C MET A 135 5.92 4.50 0.62
N LEU A 136 6.42 3.53 -0.14
CA LEU A 136 5.83 2.19 -0.21
C LEU A 136 5.89 1.47 1.14
N ALA A 137 7.06 1.47 1.78
CA ALA A 137 7.26 0.83 3.08
C ALA A 137 6.36 1.45 4.16
N LYS A 138 6.24 2.79 4.16
CA LYS A 138 5.36 3.53 5.07
C LYS A 138 3.90 3.12 4.89
N SER A 139 3.40 3.13 3.65
CA SER A 139 2.01 2.77 3.37
C SER A 139 1.68 1.33 3.76
N GLN A 140 2.59 0.39 3.49
CA GLN A 140 2.44 -1.00 3.91
C GLN A 140 2.49 -1.15 5.43
N GLY A 141 3.38 -0.42 6.10
CA GLY A 141 3.48 -0.40 7.56
C GLY A 141 2.20 0.10 8.21
N GLU A 142 1.66 1.21 7.75
CA GLU A 142 0.41 1.79 8.25
C GLU A 142 -0.79 0.84 8.05
N ALA A 143 -0.90 0.19 6.88
CA ALA A 143 -1.94 -0.81 6.64
C ALA A 143 -1.78 -2.03 7.57
N PHE A 144 -0.55 -2.47 7.80
CA PHE A 144 -0.26 -3.57 8.71
C PHE A 144 -0.58 -3.21 10.17
N GLU A 145 -0.27 -1.99 10.62
CA GLU A 145 -0.60 -1.52 11.97
C GLU A 145 -2.11 -1.54 12.24
N ILE A 146 -2.94 -1.14 11.28
CA ILE A 146 -4.39 -1.20 11.38
C ILE A 146 -4.85 -2.65 11.62
N LEU A 147 -4.33 -3.60 10.85
CA LEU A 147 -4.69 -5.01 10.97
C LEU A 147 -4.17 -5.63 12.29
N ASN A 148 -2.96 -5.28 12.70
CA ASN A 148 -2.36 -5.76 13.94
C ASN A 148 -3.09 -5.24 15.17
N HIS A 149 -3.48 -3.96 15.16
CA HIS A 149 -4.32 -3.38 16.20
C HIS A 149 -5.64 -4.14 16.33
N ARG A 150 -6.32 -4.40 15.21
CA ARG A 150 -7.58 -5.15 15.21
C ARG A 150 -7.40 -6.59 15.70
N LEU A 151 -6.30 -7.25 15.33
CA LEU A 151 -5.98 -8.59 15.82
C LEU A 151 -5.84 -8.58 17.36
N THR A 152 -5.13 -7.60 17.92
CA THR A 152 -4.95 -7.45 19.36
C THR A 152 -6.30 -7.24 20.06
N GLU A 153 -7.15 -6.35 19.55
CA GLU A 153 -8.50 -6.15 20.08
C GLU A 153 -9.34 -7.44 20.01
N SER A 154 -9.26 -8.18 18.89
CA SER A 154 -9.98 -9.44 18.72
C SER A 154 -9.57 -10.47 19.77
N LEU A 155 -8.28 -10.56 20.09
CA LEU A 155 -7.79 -11.46 21.15
C LEU A 155 -8.29 -11.06 22.53
N GLU A 156 -8.40 -9.76 22.82
CA GLU A 156 -8.97 -9.26 24.08
C GLU A 156 -10.49 -9.54 24.16
N GLU A 157 -11.21 -9.36 23.06
CA GLU A 157 -12.64 -9.70 22.97
C GLU A 157 -12.87 -11.19 23.26
N VAL A 158 -12.09 -12.08 22.65
CA VAL A 158 -12.15 -13.53 22.91
C VAL A 158 -11.83 -13.85 24.37
N LYS A 159 -10.79 -13.26 24.93
CA LYS A 159 -10.43 -13.44 26.34
C LYS A 159 -11.55 -13.01 27.28
N SER A 160 -12.20 -11.88 26.99
CA SER A 160 -13.34 -11.37 27.74
C SER A 160 -14.54 -12.34 27.68
N THR A 161 -14.84 -12.85 26.50
CA THR A 161 -15.93 -13.81 26.27
C THR A 161 -15.70 -15.12 27.06
N ILE A 162 -14.46 -15.65 27.02
CA ILE A 162 -14.08 -16.83 27.82
C ILE A 162 -14.22 -16.56 29.33
N ALA A 163 -13.83 -15.39 29.79
CA ALA A 163 -13.94 -15.03 31.19
C ALA A 163 -15.40 -14.92 31.67
N LYS A 164 -16.29 -14.40 30.82
CA LYS A 164 -17.75 -14.34 31.08
C LYS A 164 -18.38 -15.74 31.10
N ALA A 165 -17.95 -16.64 30.23
CA ALA A 165 -18.45 -18.01 30.18
C ALA A 165 -18.06 -18.84 31.45
N LYS A 166 -16.91 -18.57 32.06
CA LYS A 166 -16.45 -19.24 33.27
C LYS A 166 -17.17 -18.79 34.56
N LYS A 167 -17.88 -17.65 34.53
CA LYS A 167 -18.61 -17.11 35.67
C LYS A 167 -20.09 -17.51 35.72
N LYS A 168 -20.57 -18.19 34.69
CA LYS A 168 -21.91 -18.80 34.64
C LYS A 168 -21.82 -20.31 34.88
#